data_e97b0f7f9d8fa1c4d321ce8aeebc5f09
#
_entry.id   e97b0f7f9d8fa1c4d321ce8aeebc5f09
#
_cell.length_a   1.000
_cell.length_b   1.000
_cell.length_c   1.000
_cell.angle_alpha   90.00
_cell.angle_beta   90.00
_cell.angle_gamma   90.00
#
_symmetry.space_group_name_H-M   'P 1'
#
loop_
_entity.id
_entity.type
_entity.pdbx_description
1 polymer ?
#
loop_
_entity_poly.entity_id
_entity_poly.type
_entity_poly.pdbx_seq_one_letter_code
_entity_poly.pdbx_strand_id
1 'polypeptide(L)'
;MVKVFDMKILGFVISGTRKGGYFISQKFYSEQFEEKLGFKPFPGTLNIQIQEGNLERIARIPKEEIGTIKGNEDFGDVKYIKASLNDQVNGAIVFPVKTQHPQDILEFIASTNLREQLNLEDGELVELDIKVIKGEG
;
A
#
# COMPACT_ATOMS: atom_id res chain seq x y z
N MET A 1 3.33 8.28 27.12
CA MET A 1 4.27 7.31 26.54
C MET A 1 3.73 6.81 25.20
N VAL A 2 4.60 6.60 24.26
CA VAL A 2 4.22 6.11 22.91
C VAL A 2 4.71 4.67 22.77
N LYS A 3 3.82 3.79 22.33
CA LYS A 3 4.19 2.42 21.99
C LYS A 3 4.27 2.28 20.48
N VAL A 4 5.35 1.68 20.01
CA VAL A 4 5.52 1.34 18.60
C VAL A 4 5.54 -0.19 18.51
N PHE A 5 4.71 -0.74 17.63
CA PHE A 5 4.73 -2.16 17.37
C PHE A 5 4.54 -2.43 15.88
N ASP A 6 5.02 -3.59 15.46
CA ASP A 6 4.93 -4.00 14.07
C ASP A 6 3.68 -4.84 13.86
N MET A 7 2.92 -4.50 12.83
CA MET A 7 1.84 -5.34 12.34
C MET A 7 2.32 -6.04 11.08
N LYS A 8 2.44 -7.36 11.15
CA LYS A 8 2.91 -8.15 10.00
C LYS A 8 1.73 -8.84 9.33
N ILE A 9 1.67 -8.71 8.02
CA ILE A 9 0.60 -9.28 7.20
C ILE A 9 1.25 -10.09 6.09
N LEU A 10 0.90 -11.37 6.02
CA LEU A 10 1.37 -12.26 4.97
C LEU A 10 0.36 -12.31 3.84
N GLY A 11 0.86 -12.41 2.62
CA GLY A 11 0.01 -12.54 1.45
C GLY A 11 0.79 -13.11 0.27
N PHE A 12 0.06 -13.37 -0.81
CA PHE A 12 0.64 -13.94 -2.02
C PHE A 12 0.59 -12.92 -3.15
N VAL A 13 1.68 -12.83 -3.90
CA VAL A 13 1.73 -11.98 -5.09
C VAL A 13 0.77 -12.54 -6.14
N ILE A 14 -0.07 -11.66 -6.69
CA ILE A 14 -0.99 -12.03 -7.77
C ILE A 14 -0.90 -11.01 -8.89
N SER A 15 -1.34 -11.40 -10.08
CA SER A 15 -1.46 -10.47 -11.19
C SER A 15 -2.71 -9.60 -11.01
N GLY A 16 -2.54 -8.29 -11.17
CA GLY A 16 -3.64 -7.35 -11.08
C GLY A 16 -4.25 -7.00 -12.41
N THR A 17 -5.21 -6.09 -12.40
CA THR A 17 -5.90 -5.61 -13.59
C THR A 17 -5.14 -4.51 -14.33
N ARG A 18 -3.98 -4.10 -13.81
CA ARG A 18 -3.17 -2.99 -14.31
C ARG A 18 -3.79 -1.60 -14.13
N LYS A 19 -4.96 -1.52 -13.50
CA LYS A 19 -5.61 -0.23 -13.25
C LYS A 19 -4.86 0.63 -12.24
N GLY A 20 -4.20 -0.01 -11.27
CA GLY A 20 -3.38 0.70 -10.28
C GLY A 20 -2.24 1.46 -10.93
N GLY A 21 -1.57 0.86 -11.90
CA GLY A 21 -0.51 1.53 -12.64
C GLY A 21 -1.01 2.77 -13.36
N TYR A 22 -2.21 2.70 -13.91
CA TYR A 22 -2.80 3.84 -14.60
C TYR A 22 -3.00 5.04 -13.66
N PHE A 23 -3.60 4.85 -12.50
CA PHE A 23 -3.84 5.99 -11.62
C PHE A 23 -2.55 6.54 -10.99
N ILE A 24 -1.60 5.67 -10.65
CA ILE A 24 -0.31 6.10 -10.09
C ILE A 24 0.48 6.93 -11.11
N SER A 25 0.33 6.66 -12.40
CA SER A 25 1.03 7.41 -13.45
C SER A 25 0.46 8.83 -13.65
N GLN A 26 -0.73 9.13 -13.11
CA GLN A 26 -1.29 10.47 -13.21
C GLN A 26 -0.46 11.45 -12.37
N LYS A 27 -0.03 12.51 -13.01
CA LYS A 27 0.90 13.48 -12.41
C LYS A 27 0.42 14.03 -11.07
N PHE A 28 -0.87 14.36 -10.96
CA PHE A 28 -1.38 14.95 -9.71
C PHE A 28 -1.37 13.96 -8.55
N TYR A 29 -1.50 12.64 -8.79
CA TYR A 29 -1.32 11.64 -7.76
C TYR A 29 0.17 11.45 -7.43
N SER A 30 0.98 11.28 -8.47
CA SER A 30 2.42 11.02 -8.32
C SER A 30 3.13 12.11 -7.53
N GLU A 31 2.80 13.38 -7.81
CA GLU A 31 3.38 14.51 -7.09
C GLU A 31 3.00 14.51 -5.62
N GLN A 32 1.76 14.19 -5.29
CA GLN A 32 1.31 14.13 -3.91
C GLN A 32 1.98 12.98 -3.15
N PHE A 33 2.14 11.82 -3.80
CA PHE A 33 2.84 10.69 -3.18
C PHE A 33 4.30 11.05 -2.92
N GLU A 34 4.96 11.70 -3.87
CA GLU A 34 6.34 12.13 -3.70
C GLU A 34 6.48 13.08 -2.51
N GLU A 35 5.58 14.04 -2.39
CA GLU A 35 5.57 14.99 -1.27
C GLU A 35 5.35 14.30 0.08
N LYS A 36 4.39 13.37 0.14
CA LYS A 36 3.99 12.75 1.40
C LYS A 36 4.83 11.55 1.80
N LEU A 37 5.34 10.79 0.84
CA LEU A 37 6.12 9.58 1.10
C LEU A 37 7.62 9.80 0.97
N GLY A 38 8.05 10.89 0.34
CA GLY A 38 9.46 11.19 0.15
C GLY A 38 10.12 10.46 -1.02
N PHE A 39 9.33 9.78 -1.86
CA PHE A 39 9.85 9.15 -3.08
C PHE A 39 8.82 9.25 -4.20
N LYS A 40 9.31 9.26 -5.43
CA LYS A 40 8.46 9.21 -6.61
C LYS A 40 8.04 7.76 -6.84
N PRO A 41 6.74 7.44 -6.81
CA PRO A 41 6.32 6.06 -6.98
C PRO A 41 6.55 5.57 -8.41
N PHE A 42 6.99 4.31 -8.52
CA PHE A 42 7.03 3.62 -9.80
C PHE A 42 5.58 3.50 -10.31
N PRO A 43 5.33 3.73 -11.62
CA PRO A 43 3.97 3.72 -12.17
C PRO A 43 3.43 2.29 -12.31
N GLY A 44 3.08 1.70 -11.20
CA GLY A 44 2.53 0.35 -11.11
C GLY A 44 2.36 -0.04 -9.67
N THR A 45 1.49 -1.01 -9.43
CA THR A 45 1.25 -1.52 -8.08
C THR A 45 1.54 -3.00 -8.03
N LEU A 46 2.05 -3.47 -6.89
CA LEU A 46 2.15 -4.89 -6.61
C LEU A 46 0.86 -5.33 -5.93
N ASN A 47 0.16 -6.30 -6.52
CA ASN A 47 -1.08 -6.81 -5.96
C ASN A 47 -0.77 -8.00 -5.06
N ILE A 48 -1.31 -7.96 -3.85
CA ILE A 48 -1.04 -8.97 -2.82
C ILE A 48 -2.36 -9.46 -2.27
N GLN A 49 -2.61 -10.76 -2.40
CA GLN A 49 -3.81 -11.38 -1.85
C GLN A 49 -3.53 -11.81 -0.41
N ILE A 50 -4.32 -11.28 0.52
CA ILE A 50 -4.18 -11.59 1.94
C ILE A 50 -5.34 -12.45 2.42
N GLN A 51 -5.16 -13.10 3.57
CA GLN A 51 -6.22 -13.87 4.19
C GLN A 51 -7.27 -12.92 4.79
N GLU A 52 -8.53 -13.34 4.75
CA GLU A 52 -9.67 -12.53 5.16
C GLU A 52 -9.53 -11.96 6.58
N GLY A 53 -9.02 -12.74 7.51
CA GLY A 53 -8.82 -12.27 8.90
C GLY A 53 -7.88 -11.07 9.03
N ASN A 54 -7.01 -10.83 8.05
CA ASN A 54 -6.10 -9.69 8.09
C ASN A 54 -6.81 -8.36 7.77
N LEU A 55 -7.97 -8.41 7.13
CA LEU A 55 -8.73 -7.18 6.86
C LEU A 55 -9.17 -6.51 8.17
N GLU A 56 -9.56 -7.29 9.16
CA GLU A 56 -9.93 -6.76 10.47
C GLU A 56 -8.75 -6.09 11.16
N ARG A 57 -7.56 -6.67 11.01
CA ARG A 57 -6.34 -6.09 11.58
C ARG A 57 -6.04 -4.75 10.95
N ILE A 58 -6.17 -4.65 9.63
CA ILE A 58 -5.94 -3.39 8.89
C ILE A 58 -6.98 -2.36 9.31
N ALA A 59 -8.23 -2.75 9.47
CA ALA A 59 -9.31 -1.86 9.88
C ALA A 59 -9.09 -1.25 11.27
N ARG A 60 -8.26 -1.88 12.11
CA ARG A 60 -7.93 -1.38 13.45
C ARG A 60 -6.76 -0.41 13.49
N ILE A 61 -6.12 -0.15 12.35
CA ILE A 61 -5.02 0.80 12.29
C ILE A 61 -5.56 2.20 12.63
N PRO A 62 -4.90 2.91 13.56
CA PRO A 62 -5.36 4.25 13.94
C PRO A 62 -5.42 5.20 12.73
N LYS A 63 -6.42 6.05 12.70
CA LYS A 63 -6.61 7.00 11.60
C LYS A 63 -5.40 7.91 11.40
N GLU A 64 -4.65 8.18 12.45
CA GLU A 64 -3.45 9.00 12.41
C GLU A 64 -2.35 8.39 11.54
N GLU A 65 -2.39 7.08 11.35
CA GLU A 65 -1.43 6.36 10.51
C GLU A 65 -1.85 6.30 9.05
N ILE A 66 -3.08 6.73 8.75
CA ILE A 66 -3.64 6.66 7.39
C ILE A 66 -3.55 8.02 6.75
N GLY A 67 -2.82 8.12 5.63
CA GLY A 67 -2.73 9.34 4.85
C GLY A 67 -3.77 9.38 3.75
N THR A 68 -3.95 10.55 3.16
CA THR A 68 -4.89 10.75 2.07
C THR A 68 -4.20 11.48 0.92
N ILE A 69 -4.33 10.91 -0.27
CA ILE A 69 -3.96 11.57 -1.52
C ILE A 69 -5.26 12.07 -2.13
N LYS A 70 -5.35 13.35 -2.39
CA LYS A 70 -6.58 13.96 -2.91
C LYS A 70 -6.78 13.64 -4.38
N GLY A 71 -8.01 13.25 -4.72
CA GLY A 71 -8.40 13.06 -6.09
C GLY A 71 -8.81 14.38 -6.76
N ASN A 72 -9.36 14.25 -7.96
CA ASN A 72 -9.91 15.38 -8.70
C ASN A 72 -11.30 15.00 -9.22
N GLU A 73 -11.81 15.74 -10.21
CA GLU A 73 -13.16 15.49 -10.75
C GLU A 73 -13.30 14.09 -11.37
N ASP A 74 -12.23 13.55 -11.94
CA ASP A 74 -12.25 12.28 -12.65
C ASP A 74 -11.85 11.09 -11.78
N PHE A 75 -11.04 11.32 -10.74
CA PHE A 75 -10.46 10.27 -9.92
C PHE A 75 -10.73 10.55 -8.44
N GLY A 76 -11.04 9.50 -7.69
CA GLY A 76 -11.31 9.63 -6.26
C GLY A 76 -10.07 9.79 -5.41
N ASP A 77 -10.27 10.05 -4.12
CA ASP A 77 -9.19 10.09 -3.14
C ASP A 77 -8.59 8.70 -2.97
N VAL A 78 -7.31 8.66 -2.60
CA VAL A 78 -6.61 7.43 -2.30
C VAL A 78 -6.12 7.48 -0.86
N LYS A 79 -6.44 6.48 -0.07
CA LYS A 79 -5.89 6.32 1.27
C LYS A 79 -4.62 5.50 1.19
N TYR A 80 -3.66 5.78 2.06
CA TYR A 80 -2.41 5.02 2.08
C TYR A 80 -1.91 4.81 3.50
N ILE A 81 -1.15 3.73 3.67
CA ILE A 81 -0.47 3.41 4.93
C ILE A 81 0.97 3.07 4.59
N LYS A 82 1.92 3.73 5.25
CA LYS A 82 3.33 3.43 5.06
C LYS A 82 3.63 2.02 5.55
N ALA A 83 4.38 1.27 4.77
CA ALA A 83 4.71 -0.12 5.08
C ALA A 83 6.02 -0.51 4.40
N SER A 84 6.61 -1.63 4.83
CA SER A 84 7.74 -2.24 4.14
C SER A 84 7.34 -3.62 3.63
N LEU A 85 8.00 -4.04 2.54
CA LEU A 85 7.79 -5.34 1.93
C LEU A 85 9.00 -6.20 2.19
N ASN A 86 8.78 -7.39 2.79
CA ASN A 86 9.83 -8.36 3.12
C ASN A 86 10.99 -7.74 3.92
N ASP A 87 10.72 -6.67 4.66
CA ASP A 87 11.73 -5.93 5.42
C ASP A 87 12.90 -5.44 4.55
N GLN A 88 12.67 -5.29 3.25
CA GLN A 88 13.69 -4.90 2.28
C GLN A 88 13.36 -3.61 1.55
N VAL A 89 12.09 -3.34 1.29
CA VAL A 89 11.67 -2.19 0.49
C VAL A 89 10.62 -1.39 1.22
N ASN A 90 10.88 -0.11 1.41
CA ASN A 90 9.91 0.81 1.97
C ASN A 90 8.96 1.31 0.89
N GLY A 91 7.69 1.41 1.23
CA GLY A 91 6.67 1.87 0.32
C GLY A 91 5.39 2.17 1.06
N ALA A 92 4.26 1.93 0.41
CA ALA A 92 2.96 2.15 1.02
C ALA A 92 1.91 1.21 0.44
N ILE A 93 0.97 0.82 1.29
CA ILE A 93 -0.25 0.16 0.88
C ILE A 93 -1.23 1.25 0.48
N VAL A 94 -1.87 1.12 -0.68
CA VAL A 94 -2.82 2.11 -1.18
C VAL A 94 -4.22 1.50 -1.29
N PHE A 95 -5.21 2.31 -0.98
CA PHE A 95 -6.63 1.92 -0.98
C PHE A 95 -7.42 2.91 -1.81
N PRO A 96 -7.54 2.69 -3.14
CA PRO A 96 -8.37 3.56 -3.97
C PRO A 96 -9.83 3.50 -3.53
N VAL A 97 -10.46 4.66 -3.37
CA VAL A 97 -11.85 4.74 -2.91
C VAL A 97 -12.80 4.07 -3.91
N LYS A 98 -12.48 4.17 -5.20
CA LYS A 98 -13.31 3.59 -6.27
C LYS A 98 -12.63 2.38 -6.88
N THR A 99 -12.28 1.40 -6.06
CA THR A 99 -11.69 0.17 -6.55
C THR A 99 -12.75 -0.89 -6.82
N GLN A 100 -12.51 -1.73 -7.83
CA GLN A 100 -13.30 -2.92 -8.12
C GLN A 100 -12.62 -4.19 -7.62
N HIS A 101 -11.49 -4.04 -6.95
CA HIS A 101 -10.79 -5.19 -6.38
C HIS A 101 -11.57 -5.77 -5.21
N PRO A 102 -11.55 -7.10 -5.02
CA PRO A 102 -11.96 -7.69 -3.75
C PRO A 102 -11.18 -7.07 -2.60
N GLN A 103 -11.81 -6.97 -1.44
CA GLN A 103 -11.20 -6.32 -0.27
C GLN A 103 -9.97 -7.07 0.26
N ASP A 104 -9.82 -8.34 -0.09
CA ASP A 104 -8.68 -9.15 0.32
C ASP A 104 -7.45 -8.99 -0.58
N ILE A 105 -7.52 -8.08 -1.55
CA ILE A 105 -6.38 -7.76 -2.42
C ILE A 105 -5.87 -6.37 -2.06
N LEU A 106 -4.62 -6.30 -1.62
CA LEU A 106 -3.95 -5.03 -1.33
C LEU A 106 -3.06 -4.64 -2.49
N GLU A 107 -2.94 -3.32 -2.72
CA GLU A 107 -2.00 -2.79 -3.69
C GLU A 107 -0.88 -2.09 -2.94
N PHE A 108 0.37 -2.41 -3.28
CA PHE A 108 1.56 -1.84 -2.66
C PHE A 108 2.36 -1.08 -3.70
N ILE A 109 2.82 0.12 -3.34
CA ILE A 109 3.64 0.97 -4.21
C ILE A 109 5.02 1.21 -3.59
N ALA A 110 6.01 1.40 -4.46
CA ALA A 110 7.37 1.72 -4.07
C ALA A 110 8.02 2.56 -5.16
N SER A 111 9.28 2.94 -4.97
CA SER A 111 10.01 3.75 -5.94
C SER A 111 10.55 2.96 -7.12
N THR A 112 10.47 1.64 -7.07
CA THR A 112 11.01 0.74 -8.10
C THR A 112 10.00 -0.31 -8.51
N ASN A 113 10.27 -0.98 -9.63
CA ASN A 113 9.50 -2.16 -10.03
C ASN A 113 9.85 -3.32 -9.10
N LEU A 114 8.94 -3.65 -8.19
CA LEU A 114 9.19 -4.63 -7.15
C LEU A 114 9.37 -6.05 -7.69
N ARG A 115 8.63 -6.41 -8.75
CA ARG A 115 8.79 -7.74 -9.36
C ARG A 115 10.20 -7.92 -9.90
N GLU A 116 10.78 -6.88 -10.50
CA GLU A 116 12.15 -6.94 -10.99
C GLU A 116 13.16 -6.87 -9.85
N GLN A 117 12.97 -5.94 -8.92
CA GLN A 117 13.94 -5.72 -7.83
C GLN A 117 14.06 -6.95 -6.93
N LEU A 118 12.95 -7.59 -6.60
CA LEU A 118 12.92 -8.73 -5.69
C LEU A 118 12.72 -10.07 -6.41
N ASN A 119 12.68 -10.04 -7.74
CA ASN A 119 12.47 -11.23 -8.57
C ASN A 119 11.20 -12.00 -8.17
N LEU A 120 10.08 -11.28 -8.03
CA LEU A 120 8.82 -11.83 -7.56
C LEU A 120 7.99 -12.41 -8.69
N GLU A 121 7.43 -13.59 -8.46
CA GLU A 121 6.50 -14.26 -9.37
C GLU A 121 5.14 -14.41 -8.68
N ASP A 122 4.09 -14.63 -9.50
CA ASP A 122 2.77 -14.90 -8.97
C ASP A 122 2.80 -16.13 -8.06
N GLY A 123 2.11 -16.05 -6.94
CA GLY A 123 2.05 -17.13 -5.96
C GLY A 123 3.13 -17.08 -4.88
N GLU A 124 4.11 -16.18 -5.00
CA GLU A 124 5.12 -16.05 -3.96
C GLU A 124 4.55 -15.40 -2.71
N LEU A 125 4.97 -15.93 -1.56
CA LEU A 125 4.61 -15.38 -0.27
C LEU A 125 5.46 -14.15 0.03
N VAL A 126 4.81 -13.07 0.43
CA VAL A 126 5.47 -11.84 0.85
C VAL A 126 4.92 -11.39 2.20
N GLU A 127 5.70 -10.58 2.90
CA GLU A 127 5.32 -10.04 4.20
C GLU A 127 5.27 -8.52 4.13
N LEU A 128 4.14 -7.95 4.55
CA LEU A 128 4.01 -6.51 4.73
C LEU A 128 4.17 -6.20 6.21
N ASP A 129 5.00 -5.22 6.53
CA ASP A 129 5.25 -4.78 7.90
C ASP A 129 4.80 -3.33 8.04
N ILE A 130 3.83 -3.12 8.90
CA ILE A 130 3.26 -1.80 9.18
C ILE A 130 3.68 -1.39 10.59
N LYS A 131 4.35 -0.24 10.70
CA LYS A 131 4.71 0.32 12.00
C LYS A 131 3.49 1.06 12.56
N VAL A 132 2.97 0.59 13.67
CA VAL A 132 1.82 1.22 14.31
C VAL A 132 2.29 1.94 15.57
N ILE A 133 1.97 3.22 15.67
CA ILE A 133 2.32 4.04 16.82
C ILE A 133 1.05 4.32 17.61
N LYS A 134 1.03 3.88 18.87
CA LYS A 134 -0.09 4.18 19.77
C LYS A 134 0.39 5.09 20.87
N GLY A 135 -0.28 6.25 21.00
CA GLY A 135 -0.11 7.09 22.15
C GLY A 135 -0.90 6.53 23.34
N GLU A 136 -0.31 6.56 24.52
CA GLU A 136 -1.01 6.23 25.74
C GLU A 136 -1.59 7.53 26.29
N GLY A 137 -2.92 7.58 26.32
CA GLY A 137 -3.64 8.73 26.86
C GLY A 137 -3.81 8.65 28.34
#